data_139d3af62798ecc629bde8fd43126565
#
_entry.id   139d3af62798ecc629bde8fd43126565
#
_cell.length_a   1.000
_cell.length_b   1.000
_cell.length_c   1.000
_cell.angle_alpha   90.00
_cell.angle_beta   90.00
_cell.angle_gamma   90.00
#
_symmetry.space_group_name_H-M   'P 1'
#
loop_
_entity.id
_entity.type
_entity.pdbx_description
1 polymer ?
#
loop_
_entity_poly.entity_id
_entity_poly.type
_entity_poly.pdbx_seq_one_letter_code
_entity_poly.pdbx_strand_id
1 'polypeptide(L)'
;MATFKQDASHHAFRNAAQDFQAFQGALVQSTAMKDFNFSGKNVAILSIDQDSASLLAAVCNQAAQVAVFQLHPHFVLPKTERFMQKLIQHPLVIKNRRLFNSRIKSLLALRFLEDQVKDTWLKHLLMPNTAIQHKVFLKSDHYYASLQRANCTLVTWPIVKVHSHGIQAINGHIYPCDVIVYHGTA
;
A
#
# COMPACT_ATOMS: atom_id res chain seq x y z
N MET A 1 -2.00 -12.80 -25.97
CA MET A 1 -1.81 -11.34 -26.18
C MET A 1 -2.33 -10.58 -24.93
N ALA A 2 -1.77 -10.81 -23.75
CA ALA A 2 -2.23 -10.26 -22.46
C ALA A 2 -1.09 -9.93 -21.48
N THR A 3 0.13 -9.73 -21.97
CA THR A 3 1.33 -9.45 -21.17
C THR A 3 1.62 -7.95 -20.96
N PHE A 4 0.80 -7.06 -21.52
CA PHE A 4 1.16 -5.64 -21.68
C PHE A 4 0.71 -4.70 -20.55
N LYS A 5 -0.06 -5.14 -19.54
CA LYS A 5 -0.58 -4.23 -18.50
C LYS A 5 0.13 -4.29 -17.14
N GLN A 6 0.90 -5.33 -16.87
CA GLN A 6 1.69 -5.44 -15.63
C GLN A 6 3.02 -4.68 -15.73
N ASP A 7 3.56 -4.53 -16.94
CA ASP A 7 4.82 -3.81 -17.17
C ASP A 7 4.70 -2.29 -17.01
N ALA A 8 3.53 -1.70 -17.28
CA ALA A 8 3.38 -0.24 -17.25
C ALA A 8 3.51 0.37 -15.85
N SER A 9 3.06 -0.32 -14.79
CA SER A 9 3.19 0.15 -13.42
C SER A 9 4.62 -0.01 -12.91
N HIS A 10 5.28 -1.13 -13.24
CA HIS A 10 6.71 -1.34 -12.96
C HIS A 10 7.59 -0.38 -13.76
N HIS A 11 7.21 -0.02 -14.99
CA HIS A 11 7.93 0.98 -15.78
C HIS A 11 7.77 2.40 -15.24
N ALA A 12 6.60 2.79 -14.75
CA ALA A 12 6.42 4.10 -14.12
C ALA A 12 7.28 4.25 -12.85
N PHE A 13 7.42 3.18 -12.05
CA PHE A 13 8.31 3.17 -10.90
C PHE A 13 9.79 3.00 -11.29
N ARG A 14 10.13 2.29 -12.38
CA ARG A 14 11.50 2.19 -12.90
C ARG A 14 12.02 3.52 -13.42
N ASN A 15 11.20 4.31 -14.07
CA ASN A 15 11.59 5.65 -14.52
C ASN A 15 11.78 6.61 -13.33
N ALA A 16 10.99 6.47 -12.26
CA ALA A 16 11.18 7.22 -11.02
C ALA A 16 12.46 6.81 -10.26
N ALA A 17 12.92 5.55 -10.38
CA ALA A 17 14.15 5.08 -9.77
C ALA A 17 15.40 5.79 -10.35
N GLN A 18 15.37 6.21 -11.61
CA GLN A 18 16.42 7.03 -12.20
C GLN A 18 16.46 8.47 -11.65
N ASP A 19 15.33 8.95 -11.09
CA ASP A 19 15.22 10.31 -10.56
C ASP A 19 15.60 10.41 -9.06
N PHE A 20 15.90 9.31 -8.37
CA PHE A 20 16.33 9.37 -6.96
C PHE A 20 17.65 10.12 -6.76
N GLN A 21 18.46 10.29 -7.80
CA GLN A 21 19.69 11.09 -7.73
C GLN A 21 19.44 12.58 -7.40
N ALA A 22 18.25 13.08 -7.73
CA ALA A 22 17.86 14.45 -7.41
C ALA A 22 17.40 14.62 -5.95
N PHE A 23 17.04 13.52 -5.27
CA PHE A 23 16.51 13.56 -3.92
C PHE A 23 17.63 13.74 -2.89
N GLN A 24 17.47 14.73 -2.01
CA GLN A 24 18.46 15.04 -0.96
C GLN A 24 18.13 14.45 0.41
N GLY A 25 16.95 13.82 0.53
CA GLY A 25 16.54 13.13 1.77
C GLY A 25 17.07 11.71 1.86
N ALA A 26 16.56 10.97 2.84
CA ALA A 26 16.95 9.57 3.06
C ALA A 26 16.18 8.63 2.13
N LEU A 27 16.89 7.67 1.52
CA LEU A 27 16.30 6.56 0.77
C LEU A 27 16.34 5.30 1.63
N VAL A 28 15.19 4.69 1.88
CA VAL A 28 15.06 3.54 2.77
C VAL A 28 14.36 2.41 2.01
N GLN A 29 14.98 1.24 1.98
CA GLN A 29 14.29 0.05 1.44
C GLN A 29 13.18 -0.41 2.40
N SER A 30 12.08 -0.94 1.86
CA SER A 30 10.96 -1.43 2.68
C SER A 30 11.40 -2.48 3.72
N THR A 31 12.39 -3.31 3.39
CA THR A 31 12.97 -4.31 4.30
C THR A 31 13.75 -3.69 5.48
N ALA A 32 14.30 -2.48 5.30
CA ALA A 32 15.07 -1.76 6.30
C ALA A 32 14.22 -0.80 7.16
N MET A 33 12.92 -0.70 6.91
CA MET A 33 12.02 0.22 7.63
C MET A 33 12.00 0.01 9.15
N LYS A 34 12.25 -1.21 9.62
CA LYS A 34 12.23 -1.54 11.06
C LYS A 34 13.32 -0.80 11.83
N ASP A 35 14.47 -0.60 11.20
CA ASP A 35 15.67 -0.06 11.84
C ASP A 35 15.82 1.45 11.63
N PHE A 36 14.90 2.06 10.85
CA PHE A 36 14.95 3.48 10.54
C PHE A 36 14.06 4.31 11.48
N ASN A 37 14.59 5.46 11.93
CA ASN A 37 13.84 6.40 12.77
C ASN A 37 13.07 7.42 11.91
N PHE A 38 11.74 7.31 11.91
CA PHE A 38 10.82 8.20 11.18
C PHE A 38 10.32 9.39 12.01
N SER A 39 10.80 9.57 13.23
CA SER A 39 10.28 10.57 14.17
C SER A 39 10.32 11.98 13.59
N GLY A 40 9.14 12.62 13.53
CA GLY A 40 8.96 13.99 13.05
C GLY A 40 9.23 14.22 11.55
N LYS A 41 9.44 13.16 10.75
CA LYS A 41 9.76 13.26 9.32
C LYS A 41 8.50 13.19 8.46
N ASN A 42 8.56 13.80 7.28
CA ASN A 42 7.61 13.58 6.20
C ASN A 42 8.08 12.39 5.37
N VAL A 43 7.25 11.36 5.26
CA VAL A 43 7.61 10.08 4.66
C VAL A 43 6.77 9.83 3.42
N ALA A 44 7.43 9.52 2.31
CA ALA A 44 6.77 9.02 1.10
C ALA A 44 7.03 7.51 0.96
N ILE A 45 5.97 6.71 0.87
CA ILE A 45 6.07 5.26 0.63
C ILE A 45 5.66 5.00 -0.82
N LEU A 46 6.64 4.57 -1.63
CA LEU A 46 6.44 4.28 -3.05
C LEU A 46 6.16 2.81 -3.25
N SER A 47 4.93 2.47 -3.56
CA SER A 47 4.47 1.09 -3.65
C SER A 47 4.32 0.39 -2.28
N ILE A 48 3.29 -0.40 -2.18
CA ILE A 48 3.00 -1.17 -0.97
C ILE A 48 3.36 -2.63 -1.21
N ASP A 49 4.29 -3.13 -0.43
CA ASP A 49 4.66 -4.53 -0.30
C ASP A 49 4.27 -5.10 1.07
N GLN A 50 4.70 -6.31 1.38
CA GLN A 50 4.37 -6.96 2.65
C GLN A 50 4.98 -6.24 3.85
N ASP A 51 6.20 -5.72 3.72
CA ASP A 51 6.91 -5.06 4.82
C ASP A 51 6.31 -3.69 5.10
N SER A 52 6.12 -2.86 4.06
CA SER A 52 5.50 -1.54 4.20
C SER A 52 4.06 -1.64 4.68
N ALA A 53 3.25 -2.60 4.20
CA ALA A 53 1.89 -2.82 4.69
C ALA A 53 1.85 -3.22 6.18
N SER A 54 2.84 -4.01 6.64
CA SER A 54 2.93 -4.45 8.03
C SER A 54 3.41 -3.34 8.97
N LEU A 55 4.27 -2.44 8.49
CA LEU A 55 4.93 -1.41 9.28
C LEU A 55 4.27 -0.04 9.17
N LEU A 56 3.31 0.15 8.27
CA LEU A 56 2.65 1.45 8.03
C LEU A 56 2.14 2.10 9.32
N ALA A 57 1.54 1.31 10.22
CA ALA A 57 1.04 1.82 11.50
C ALA A 57 2.16 2.36 12.39
N ALA A 58 3.32 1.68 12.43
CA ALA A 58 4.47 2.13 13.19
C ALA A 58 5.06 3.43 12.61
N VAL A 59 5.14 3.52 11.28
CA VAL A 59 5.58 4.74 10.59
C VAL A 59 4.63 5.90 10.88
N CYS A 60 3.30 5.70 10.73
CA CYS A 60 2.31 6.74 11.03
C CYS A 60 2.31 7.19 12.50
N ASN A 61 2.77 6.34 13.44
CA ASN A 61 2.91 6.73 14.85
C ASN A 61 4.10 7.66 15.10
N GLN A 62 5.14 7.58 14.26
CA GLN A 62 6.39 8.33 14.43
C GLN A 62 6.46 9.56 13.51
N ALA A 63 6.02 9.42 12.27
CA ALA A 63 6.15 10.42 11.23
C ALA A 63 5.22 11.62 11.45
N ALA A 64 5.65 12.80 11.03
CA ALA A 64 4.80 13.98 10.99
C ALA A 64 3.69 13.81 9.94
N GLN A 65 4.08 13.42 8.71
CA GLN A 65 3.16 13.14 7.61
C GLN A 65 3.63 11.90 6.84
N VAL A 66 2.67 11.13 6.32
CA VAL A 66 2.94 9.95 5.48
C VAL A 66 2.14 10.05 4.19
N ALA A 67 2.81 10.04 3.06
CA ALA A 67 2.18 9.94 1.74
C ALA A 67 2.40 8.52 1.19
N VAL A 68 1.32 7.78 0.99
CA VAL A 68 1.34 6.41 0.47
C VAL A 68 0.97 6.43 -1.00
N PHE A 69 1.93 6.19 -1.88
CA PHE A 69 1.71 6.13 -3.33
C PHE A 69 1.33 4.70 -3.73
N GLN A 70 0.09 4.52 -4.12
CA GLN A 70 -0.44 3.22 -4.52
C GLN A 70 -1.32 3.34 -5.75
N LEU A 71 -0.78 3.03 -6.93
CA LEU A 71 -1.52 3.07 -8.20
C LEU A 71 -2.54 1.93 -8.32
N HIS A 72 -2.19 0.76 -7.78
CA HIS A 72 -3.04 -0.42 -7.84
C HIS A 72 -3.26 -0.98 -6.42
N PRO A 73 -4.50 -1.00 -5.95
CA PRO A 73 -4.79 -1.55 -4.64
C PRO A 73 -4.55 -3.06 -4.59
N HIS A 74 -4.00 -3.54 -3.48
CA HIS A 74 -3.73 -4.95 -3.22
C HIS A 74 -4.83 -5.55 -2.34
N PHE A 75 -4.95 -6.90 -2.41
CA PHE A 75 -5.79 -7.63 -1.47
C PHE A 75 -5.09 -7.69 -0.12
N VAL A 76 -5.66 -7.06 0.91
CA VAL A 76 -5.12 -7.11 2.27
C VAL A 76 -5.97 -8.04 3.13
N LEU A 77 -5.31 -9.02 3.73
CA LEU A 77 -5.90 -9.96 4.69
C LEU A 77 -5.47 -9.58 6.11
N PRO A 78 -6.27 -9.86 7.12
CA PRO A 78 -5.84 -9.73 8.49
C PRO A 78 -4.73 -10.73 8.80
N LYS A 79 -3.80 -10.33 9.68
CA LYS A 79 -2.67 -11.15 10.11
C LYS A 79 -3.02 -12.01 11.31
N THR A 80 -3.84 -11.48 12.24
CA THR A 80 -4.19 -12.17 13.49
C THR A 80 -5.36 -13.13 13.30
N GLU A 81 -5.33 -14.25 14.02
CA GLU A 81 -6.39 -15.25 14.03
C GLU A 81 -7.74 -14.68 14.48
N ARG A 82 -7.74 -13.71 15.38
CA ARG A 82 -8.96 -13.08 15.90
C ARG A 82 -9.81 -12.45 14.77
N PHE A 83 -9.17 -11.72 13.86
CA PHE A 83 -9.84 -11.16 12.69
C PHE A 83 -10.21 -12.24 11.67
N MET A 84 -9.33 -13.22 11.46
CA MET A 84 -9.58 -14.35 10.57
C MET A 84 -10.77 -15.18 11.04
N GLN A 85 -10.90 -15.47 12.34
CA GLN A 85 -12.03 -16.23 12.89
C GLN A 85 -13.36 -15.50 12.66
N LYS A 86 -13.41 -14.18 12.89
CA LYS A 86 -14.60 -13.36 12.64
C LYS A 86 -15.05 -13.45 11.16
N LEU A 87 -14.08 -13.42 10.22
CA LEU A 87 -14.35 -13.52 8.79
C LEU A 87 -14.75 -14.95 8.36
N ILE A 88 -14.13 -15.98 8.94
CA ILE A 88 -14.41 -17.40 8.63
C ILE A 88 -15.78 -17.84 9.11
N GLN A 89 -16.32 -17.20 10.15
CA GLN A 89 -17.67 -17.47 10.65
C GLN A 89 -18.78 -16.96 9.71
N HIS A 90 -18.43 -16.21 8.67
CA HIS A 90 -19.41 -15.76 7.69
C HIS A 90 -19.99 -16.96 6.90
N PRO A 91 -21.33 -17.10 6.74
CA PRO A 91 -21.99 -18.27 6.14
C PRO A 91 -21.46 -18.66 4.75
N LEU A 92 -21.10 -17.67 3.92
CA LEU A 92 -20.52 -17.90 2.58
C LEU A 92 -19.13 -18.53 2.63
N VAL A 93 -18.34 -18.27 3.68
CA VAL A 93 -17.00 -18.82 3.85
C VAL A 93 -17.06 -20.23 4.40
N ILE A 94 -17.98 -20.50 5.35
CA ILE A 94 -18.20 -21.84 5.93
C ILE A 94 -18.55 -22.85 4.85
N LYS A 95 -19.47 -22.49 3.94
CA LYS A 95 -19.92 -23.35 2.85
C LYS A 95 -18.83 -23.75 1.87
N ASN A 96 -17.78 -22.93 1.75
CA ASN A 96 -16.70 -23.09 0.76
C ASN A 96 -15.32 -23.42 1.38
N ARG A 97 -15.28 -23.83 2.65
CA ARG A 97 -14.04 -24.01 3.44
C ARG A 97 -13.04 -25.02 2.81
N ARG A 98 -13.51 -25.95 2.00
CA ARG A 98 -12.68 -26.95 1.30
C ARG A 98 -11.93 -26.37 0.09
N LEU A 99 -12.30 -25.17 -0.36
CA LEU A 99 -11.73 -24.50 -1.53
C LEU A 99 -10.94 -23.24 -1.10
N PHE A 100 -9.95 -23.38 -0.22
CA PHE A 100 -9.10 -22.25 0.21
C PHE A 100 -8.19 -21.77 -0.95
N ASN A 101 -8.83 -21.44 -2.06
CA ASN A 101 -8.22 -20.93 -3.27
C ASN A 101 -8.16 -19.38 -3.27
N SER A 102 -7.57 -18.80 -4.30
CA SER A 102 -7.44 -17.35 -4.44
C SER A 102 -8.78 -16.59 -4.45
N ARG A 103 -9.89 -17.26 -4.83
CA ARG A 103 -11.24 -16.66 -4.82
C ARG A 103 -11.73 -16.40 -3.40
N ILE A 104 -11.58 -17.38 -2.49
CA ILE A 104 -11.96 -17.21 -1.08
C ILE A 104 -11.08 -16.18 -0.39
N LYS A 105 -9.76 -16.21 -0.64
CA LYS A 105 -8.86 -15.19 -0.12
C LYS A 105 -9.26 -13.79 -0.59
N SER A 106 -9.67 -13.63 -1.86
CA SER A 106 -10.17 -12.35 -2.38
C SER A 106 -11.44 -11.91 -1.67
N LEU A 107 -12.41 -12.82 -1.48
CA LEU A 107 -13.64 -12.50 -0.77
C LEU A 107 -13.38 -12.08 0.69
N LEU A 108 -12.49 -12.78 1.39
CA LEU A 108 -12.09 -12.43 2.75
C LEU A 108 -11.42 -11.05 2.81
N ALA A 109 -10.54 -10.74 1.86
CA ALA A 109 -9.89 -9.44 1.79
C ALA A 109 -10.88 -8.31 1.51
N LEU A 110 -11.86 -8.53 0.62
CA LEU A 110 -12.94 -7.57 0.37
C LEU A 110 -13.80 -7.34 1.62
N ARG A 111 -14.17 -8.40 2.32
CA ARG A 111 -14.91 -8.26 3.59
C ARG A 111 -14.11 -7.54 4.66
N PHE A 112 -12.81 -7.80 4.73
CA PHE A 112 -11.93 -7.07 5.63
C PHE A 112 -11.86 -5.58 5.28
N LEU A 113 -11.75 -5.22 4.00
CA LEU A 113 -11.84 -3.84 3.53
C LEU A 113 -13.17 -3.18 3.93
N GLU A 114 -14.30 -3.85 3.68
CA GLU A 114 -15.65 -3.36 4.02
C GLU A 114 -15.84 -3.12 5.53
N ASP A 115 -15.28 -4.00 6.37
CA ASP A 115 -15.36 -3.88 7.83
C ASP A 115 -14.49 -2.72 8.35
N GLN A 116 -13.29 -2.56 7.80
CA GLN A 116 -12.29 -1.63 8.30
C GLN A 116 -12.43 -0.19 7.77
N VAL A 117 -12.92 -0.02 6.54
CA VAL A 117 -13.04 1.30 5.90
C VAL A 117 -14.50 1.71 5.83
N LYS A 118 -14.85 2.84 6.48
CA LYS A 118 -16.21 3.36 6.50
C LYS A 118 -16.46 4.38 5.39
N ASP A 119 -15.45 5.17 5.06
CA ASP A 119 -15.54 6.15 3.99
C ASP A 119 -15.71 5.47 2.64
N THR A 120 -16.77 5.83 1.92
CA THR A 120 -17.16 5.20 0.64
C THR A 120 -16.16 5.51 -0.47
N TRP A 121 -15.60 6.73 -0.49
CA TRP A 121 -14.65 7.14 -1.50
C TRP A 121 -13.32 6.41 -1.31
N LEU A 122 -12.79 6.42 -0.08
CA LEU A 122 -11.56 5.70 0.24
C LEU A 122 -11.70 4.19 -0.02
N LYS A 123 -12.86 3.61 0.29
CA LYS A 123 -13.18 2.21 -0.02
C LYS A 123 -13.10 1.94 -1.53
N HIS A 124 -13.65 2.83 -2.35
CA HIS A 124 -13.58 2.72 -3.81
C HIS A 124 -12.13 2.76 -4.31
N LEU A 125 -11.32 3.69 -3.78
CA LEU A 125 -9.89 3.80 -4.14
C LEU A 125 -9.07 2.56 -3.73
N LEU A 126 -9.47 1.88 -2.65
CA LEU A 126 -8.79 0.70 -2.12
C LEU A 126 -9.34 -0.63 -2.65
N MET A 127 -10.38 -0.59 -3.52
CA MET A 127 -11.00 -1.80 -4.07
C MET A 127 -10.07 -2.47 -5.10
N PRO A 128 -9.54 -3.67 -4.81
CA PRO A 128 -8.64 -4.35 -5.72
C PRO A 128 -9.39 -4.92 -6.92
N ASN A 129 -8.73 -4.94 -8.07
CA ASN A 129 -9.29 -5.55 -9.28
C ASN A 129 -9.37 -7.08 -9.14
N THR A 130 -10.59 -7.60 -9.03
CA THR A 130 -10.84 -9.03 -8.84
C THR A 130 -10.60 -9.89 -10.09
N ALA A 131 -10.54 -9.26 -11.26
CA ALA A 131 -10.34 -9.95 -12.54
C ALA A 131 -8.86 -10.28 -12.85
N ILE A 132 -7.92 -9.74 -12.07
CA ILE A 132 -6.47 -10.00 -12.26
C ILE A 132 -6.17 -11.48 -11.98
N GLN A 133 -5.43 -12.13 -12.90
CA GLN A 133 -5.04 -13.53 -12.75
C GLN A 133 -4.04 -13.74 -11.61
N HIS A 134 -3.02 -12.88 -11.50
CA HIS A 134 -1.98 -12.92 -10.46
C HIS A 134 -2.30 -11.94 -9.34
N LYS A 135 -3.01 -12.44 -8.32
CA LYS A 135 -3.43 -11.63 -7.17
C LYS A 135 -2.34 -11.62 -6.10
N VAL A 136 -1.92 -10.43 -5.72
CA VAL A 136 -1.02 -10.22 -4.59
C VAL A 136 -1.86 -10.07 -3.32
N PHE A 137 -1.57 -10.88 -2.30
CA PHE A 137 -2.21 -10.85 -1.00
C PHE A 137 -1.21 -10.40 0.05
N LEU A 138 -1.47 -9.25 0.65
CA LEU A 138 -0.72 -8.73 1.78
C LEU A 138 -1.41 -9.11 3.10
N LYS A 139 -0.67 -9.12 4.20
CA LYS A 139 -1.22 -9.42 5.53
C LYS A 139 -0.91 -8.27 6.48
N SER A 140 -1.95 -7.59 6.96
CA SER A 140 -1.80 -6.53 7.96
C SER A 140 -3.12 -6.30 8.69
N ASP A 141 -3.08 -6.15 10.01
CA ASP A 141 -4.27 -5.83 10.80
C ASP A 141 -4.56 -4.33 10.84
N HIS A 142 -3.54 -3.50 10.60
CA HIS A 142 -3.60 -2.06 10.83
C HIS A 142 -3.48 -1.22 9.56
N TYR A 143 -3.31 -1.84 8.38
CA TYR A 143 -3.10 -1.13 7.12
C TYR A 143 -4.22 -0.12 6.83
N TYR A 144 -5.47 -0.57 6.83
CA TYR A 144 -6.61 0.28 6.54
C TYR A 144 -6.86 1.34 7.62
N ALA A 145 -6.63 0.99 8.88
CA ALA A 145 -6.71 1.95 9.97
C ALA A 145 -5.65 3.06 9.85
N SER A 146 -4.45 2.70 9.38
CA SER A 146 -3.37 3.67 9.16
C SER A 146 -3.68 4.65 8.03
N LEU A 147 -4.28 4.19 6.94
CA LEU A 147 -4.69 5.04 5.82
C LEU A 147 -5.82 6.03 6.17
N GLN A 148 -6.55 5.79 7.25
CA GLN A 148 -7.62 6.67 7.75
C GLN A 148 -7.14 7.68 8.79
N ARG A 149 -5.82 7.72 9.09
CA ARG A 149 -5.26 8.68 10.05
C ARG A 149 -5.11 10.07 9.41
N ALA A 150 -5.25 11.11 10.22
CA ALA A 150 -5.13 12.50 9.76
C ALA A 150 -3.74 12.84 9.19
N ASN A 151 -2.69 12.13 9.62
CA ASN A 151 -1.33 12.31 9.12
C ASN A 151 -0.93 11.33 8.00
N CYS A 152 -1.90 10.59 7.42
CA CYS A 152 -1.63 9.64 6.34
C CYS A 152 -2.50 9.97 5.12
N THR A 153 -1.88 10.16 3.98
CA THR A 153 -2.56 10.48 2.71
C THR A 153 -2.32 9.37 1.69
N LEU A 154 -3.39 8.78 1.17
CA LEU A 154 -3.31 7.85 0.05
C LEU A 154 -3.23 8.63 -1.27
N VAL A 155 -2.20 8.38 -2.07
CA VAL A 155 -1.98 8.98 -3.38
C VAL A 155 -2.13 7.90 -4.45
N THR A 156 -3.17 8.03 -5.28
CA THR A 156 -3.47 7.08 -6.37
C THR A 156 -3.03 7.60 -7.74
N TRP A 157 -2.36 8.74 -7.76
CA TRP A 157 -1.85 9.36 -8.97
C TRP A 157 -0.43 8.89 -9.30
N PRO A 158 -0.10 8.66 -10.57
CA PRO A 158 1.25 8.35 -11.00
C PRO A 158 2.26 9.43 -10.60
N ILE A 159 3.46 9.00 -10.26
CA ILE A 159 4.61 9.88 -10.00
C ILE A 159 5.15 10.36 -11.34
N VAL A 160 5.37 11.67 -11.47
CA VAL A 160 5.98 12.29 -12.64
C VAL A 160 7.45 12.61 -12.41
N LYS A 161 7.78 13.12 -11.23
CA LYS A 161 9.14 13.56 -10.93
C LYS A 161 9.45 13.50 -9.44
N VAL A 162 10.68 13.14 -9.13
CA VAL A 162 11.25 13.28 -7.78
C VAL A 162 12.09 14.55 -7.75
N HIS A 163 11.80 15.42 -6.79
CA HIS A 163 12.52 16.66 -6.51
C HIS A 163 13.46 16.46 -5.32
N SER A 164 14.31 17.46 -5.04
CA SER A 164 15.25 17.41 -3.91
C SER A 164 14.58 17.16 -2.56
N HIS A 165 13.34 17.63 -2.35
CA HIS A 165 12.61 17.53 -1.08
C HIS A 165 11.16 17.09 -1.24
N GLY A 166 10.82 16.36 -2.31
CA GLY A 166 9.43 15.94 -2.51
C GLY A 166 9.20 15.17 -3.79
N ILE A 167 7.97 14.68 -3.93
CA ILE A 167 7.52 13.87 -5.06
C ILE A 167 6.34 14.55 -5.74
N GLN A 168 6.45 14.78 -7.03
CA GLN A 168 5.40 15.35 -7.84
C GLN A 168 4.56 14.26 -8.50
N ALA A 169 3.26 14.31 -8.29
CA ALA A 169 2.29 13.46 -8.98
C ALA A 169 1.77 14.13 -10.24
N ILE A 170 1.15 13.35 -11.14
CA ILE A 170 0.67 13.81 -12.45
C ILE A 170 -0.41 14.92 -12.35
N ASN A 171 -1.09 15.02 -11.22
CA ASN A 171 -2.05 16.10 -10.96
C ASN A 171 -1.38 17.45 -10.63
N GLY A 172 -0.04 17.52 -10.71
CA GLY A 172 0.77 18.70 -10.41
C GLY A 172 1.06 18.93 -8.93
N HIS A 173 0.44 18.15 -8.03
CA HIS A 173 0.67 18.29 -6.60
C HIS A 173 2.05 17.74 -6.20
N ILE A 174 2.77 18.49 -5.35
CA ILE A 174 4.06 18.07 -4.79
C ILE A 174 3.82 17.66 -3.33
N TYR A 175 4.19 16.43 -3.03
CA TYR A 175 4.17 15.85 -1.68
C TYR A 175 5.56 16.03 -1.07
N PRO A 176 5.74 16.94 -0.10
CA PRO A 176 7.03 17.12 0.53
C PRO A 176 7.42 15.88 1.34
N CYS A 177 8.67 15.48 1.25
CA CYS A 177 9.18 14.36 2.03
C CYS A 177 10.67 14.51 2.36
N ASP A 178 11.03 14.01 3.55
CA ASP A 178 12.39 13.92 4.06
C ASP A 178 12.94 12.50 3.84
N VAL A 179 12.03 11.54 3.68
CA VAL A 179 12.35 10.12 3.51
C VAL A 179 11.48 9.52 2.41
N ILE A 180 12.10 8.79 1.51
CA ILE A 180 11.42 7.95 0.53
C ILE A 180 11.66 6.48 0.90
N VAL A 181 10.56 5.76 1.11
CA VAL A 181 10.56 4.30 1.26
C VAL A 181 10.22 3.67 -0.09
N TYR A 182 11.07 2.75 -0.54
CA TYR A 182 10.88 2.08 -1.83
C TYR A 182 11.08 0.57 -1.72
N HIS A 183 10.52 -0.17 -2.68
CA HIS A 183 10.69 -1.62 -2.82
C HIS A 183 11.56 -1.92 -4.04
N GLY A 184 12.50 -2.87 -3.88
CA GLY A 184 13.42 -3.28 -4.95
C GLY A 184 14.83 -2.70 -4.82
N THR A 185 15.64 -2.88 -5.86
CA THR A 185 16.98 -2.26 -5.98
C THR A 185 16.83 -0.87 -6.58
N ALA A 186 17.45 0.11 -5.92
CA ALA A 186 17.55 1.47 -6.44
C ALA A 186 18.45 1.52 -7.70
#